data_34379918a57658dae4d95394119bdd57
#
_entry.id   34379918a57658dae4d95394119bdd57
#
_cell.length_a   1.000
_cell.length_b   1.000
_cell.length_c   1.000
_cell.angle_alpha   90.00
_cell.angle_beta   90.00
_cell.angle_gamma   90.00
#
_symmetry.space_group_name_H-M   'P 1'
#
loop_
_entity.id
_entity.type
_entity.pdbx_description
1 polymer ?
#
loop_
_entity_poly.entity_id
_entity_poly.type
_entity_poly.pdbx_seq_one_letter_code
_entity_poly.pdbx_strand_id
1 'polypeptide(L)'
;MKYKLALQPNKHIKTWKTIAETVHREWGSLSNFIKASEDDFLILKDLVQRKYKKGFPYLSSPKIFNYWSFILGQYGGVQLKNLDQIGIAPDTHITQCSVVLGVISQKEAETLSKEEISDRWRNSLKGSEITPIEMHPPLWFWSRNGFLYKL
;
A
#
# COMPACT_ATOMS: atom_id res chain seq x y z
N MET A 1 -3.25 28.85 5.60
CA MET A 1 -3.81 27.64 4.99
C MET A 1 -5.09 27.27 5.73
N LYS A 2 -6.23 27.26 5.05
CA LYS A 2 -7.56 27.05 5.67
C LYS A 2 -7.77 25.60 6.15
N TYR A 3 -7.03 24.64 5.59
CA TYR A 3 -7.13 23.21 5.94
C TYR A 3 -5.74 22.62 6.21
N LYS A 4 -5.57 22.00 7.38
CA LYS A 4 -4.36 21.24 7.72
C LYS A 4 -4.51 19.81 7.20
N LEU A 5 -4.41 19.62 5.88
CA LEU A 5 -4.59 18.34 5.23
C LEU A 5 -3.34 17.45 5.24
N ALA A 6 -2.18 17.99 5.57
CA ALA A 6 -0.93 17.25 5.58
C ALA A 6 -0.13 17.51 6.84
N LEU A 7 0.38 16.44 7.47
CA LEU A 7 1.24 16.52 8.65
C LEU A 7 2.61 17.16 8.34
N GLN A 8 3.07 17.04 7.10
CA GLN A 8 4.37 17.56 6.64
C GLN A 8 4.23 18.22 5.25
N PRO A 9 3.58 19.38 5.15
CA PRO A 9 3.21 19.97 3.86
C PRO A 9 4.41 20.21 2.94
N ASN A 10 5.54 20.70 3.44
CA ASN A 10 6.74 20.96 2.62
C ASN A 10 7.34 19.68 2.03
N LYS A 11 7.35 18.59 2.79
CA LYS A 11 7.83 17.28 2.31
C LYS A 11 6.87 16.67 1.29
N HIS A 12 5.57 16.81 1.50
CA HIS A 12 4.56 16.31 0.57
C HIS A 12 4.61 17.06 -0.76
N ILE A 13 4.73 18.38 -0.75
CA ILE A 13 4.87 19.18 -1.98
C ILE A 13 6.14 18.77 -2.76
N LYS A 14 7.28 18.66 -2.06
CA LYS A 14 8.54 18.20 -2.67
C LYS A 14 8.39 16.80 -3.28
N THR A 15 7.74 15.88 -2.56
CA THR A 15 7.48 14.52 -3.04
C THR A 15 6.65 14.52 -4.32
N TRP A 16 5.54 15.24 -4.34
CA TRP A 16 4.68 15.39 -5.49
C TRP A 16 5.44 15.90 -6.71
N LYS A 17 6.20 16.99 -6.52
CA LYS A 17 7.02 17.58 -7.58
C LYS A 17 8.04 16.58 -8.12
N THR A 18 8.80 15.92 -7.24
CA THR A 18 9.83 14.94 -7.65
C THR A 18 9.22 13.77 -8.43
N ILE A 19 8.08 13.24 -8.01
CA ILE A 19 7.40 12.16 -8.73
C ILE A 19 6.91 12.65 -10.10
N ALA A 20 6.24 13.80 -10.15
CA ALA A 20 5.74 14.37 -11.41
C ALA A 20 6.87 14.65 -12.41
N GLU A 21 7.96 15.25 -11.97
CA GLU A 21 9.14 15.52 -12.79
C GLU A 21 9.78 14.21 -13.30
N THR A 22 9.86 13.19 -12.46
CA THR A 22 10.40 11.88 -12.83
C THR A 22 9.52 11.21 -13.87
N VAL A 23 8.21 11.15 -13.63
CA VAL A 23 7.25 10.56 -14.57
C VAL A 23 7.26 11.30 -15.91
N HIS A 24 7.28 12.63 -15.88
CA HIS A 24 7.32 13.43 -17.11
C HIS A 24 8.62 13.20 -17.89
N ARG A 25 9.76 13.22 -17.23
CA ARG A 25 11.07 13.03 -17.86
C ARG A 25 11.25 11.65 -18.48
N GLU A 26 10.84 10.59 -17.76
CA GLU A 26 11.11 9.21 -18.18
C GLU A 26 10.03 8.67 -19.15
N TRP A 27 8.77 9.09 -19.00
CA TRP A 27 7.63 8.53 -19.76
C TRP A 27 6.70 9.57 -20.38
N GLY A 28 6.87 10.84 -20.07
CA GLY A 28 6.03 11.93 -20.58
C GLY A 28 4.68 12.08 -19.89
N SER A 29 4.09 11.00 -19.41
CA SER A 29 2.80 11.01 -18.72
C SER A 29 2.65 9.84 -17.72
N LEU A 30 1.71 9.99 -16.78
CA LEU A 30 1.35 8.91 -15.84
C LEU A 30 0.79 7.68 -16.59
N SER A 31 -0.02 7.89 -17.61
CA SER A 31 -0.55 6.80 -18.42
C SER A 31 0.54 5.99 -19.12
N ASN A 32 1.54 6.67 -19.67
CA ASN A 32 2.68 6.00 -20.29
C ASN A 32 3.56 5.27 -19.27
N PHE A 33 3.72 5.84 -18.07
CA PHE A 33 4.41 5.19 -16.97
C PHE A 33 3.72 3.88 -16.57
N ILE A 34 2.39 3.88 -16.43
CA ILE A 34 1.63 2.67 -16.13
C ILE A 34 1.75 1.66 -17.27
N LYS A 35 1.59 2.08 -18.53
CA LYS A 35 1.81 1.20 -19.69
C LYS A 35 3.23 0.60 -19.74
N ALA A 36 4.25 1.36 -19.33
CA ALA A 36 5.62 0.86 -19.23
C ALA A 36 5.81 -0.21 -18.16
N SER A 37 4.86 -0.33 -17.22
CA SER A 37 4.79 -1.45 -16.27
C SER A 37 3.96 -2.64 -16.80
N GLU A 38 3.48 -2.60 -18.04
CA GLU A 38 2.62 -3.62 -18.66
C GLU A 38 1.32 -3.87 -17.85
N ASP A 39 0.86 -2.85 -17.13
CA ASP A 39 -0.22 -2.93 -16.16
C ASP A 39 0.02 -4.05 -15.11
N ASP A 40 1.29 -4.31 -14.75
CA ASP A 40 1.68 -5.35 -13.81
C ASP A 40 2.24 -4.74 -12.51
N PHE A 41 1.65 -5.12 -11.37
CA PHE A 41 2.07 -4.62 -10.06
C PHE A 41 3.55 -4.94 -9.74
N LEU A 42 4.06 -6.10 -10.13
CA LEU A 42 5.43 -6.50 -9.82
C LEU A 42 6.44 -5.69 -10.63
N ILE A 43 6.14 -5.45 -11.91
CA ILE A 43 6.97 -4.58 -12.77
C ILE A 43 6.90 -3.13 -12.27
N LEU A 44 5.69 -2.64 -11.94
CA LEU A 44 5.50 -1.32 -11.36
C LEU A 44 6.30 -1.14 -10.06
N LYS A 45 6.28 -2.15 -9.20
CA LYS A 45 7.06 -2.20 -7.95
C LYS A 45 8.57 -2.10 -8.24
N ASP A 46 9.08 -2.84 -9.20
CA ASP A 46 10.49 -2.80 -9.59
C ASP A 46 10.90 -1.42 -10.10
N LEU A 47 10.09 -0.81 -10.96
CA LEU A 47 10.33 0.55 -11.47
C LEU A 47 10.41 1.57 -10.33
N VAL A 48 9.45 1.54 -9.41
CA VAL A 48 9.31 2.53 -8.33
C VAL A 48 10.30 2.31 -7.19
N GLN A 49 10.46 1.05 -6.75
CA GLN A 49 11.22 0.76 -5.53
C GLN A 49 12.69 0.42 -5.78
N ARG A 50 13.05 0.06 -7.01
CA ARG A 50 14.41 -0.32 -7.37
C ARG A 50 14.99 0.60 -8.45
N LYS A 51 14.46 0.54 -9.67
CA LYS A 51 15.07 1.19 -10.85
C LYS A 51 15.08 2.73 -10.74
N TYR A 52 13.96 3.33 -10.38
CA TYR A 52 13.80 4.78 -10.24
C TYR A 52 13.55 5.24 -8.81
N LYS A 53 14.03 4.49 -7.83
CA LYS A 53 13.78 4.70 -6.39
C LYS A 53 13.94 6.16 -5.93
N LYS A 54 14.96 6.87 -6.42
CA LYS A 54 15.21 8.27 -6.07
C LYS A 54 14.14 9.23 -6.61
N GLY A 55 13.47 8.85 -7.69
CA GLY A 55 12.40 9.62 -8.31
C GLY A 55 11.03 9.43 -7.67
N PHE A 56 10.89 8.45 -6.78
CA PHE A 56 9.63 8.10 -6.12
C PHE A 56 9.74 8.14 -4.59
N PRO A 57 10.05 9.32 -4.00
CA PRO A 57 10.12 9.44 -2.54
C PRO A 57 8.77 9.02 -1.93
N TYR A 58 8.80 8.40 -0.74
CA TYR A 58 7.71 7.73 -0.03
C TYR A 58 7.17 6.47 -0.72
N LEU A 59 7.00 6.43 -2.04
CA LEU A 59 6.58 5.22 -2.76
C LEU A 59 7.68 4.16 -2.81
N SER A 60 8.91 4.52 -2.49
CA SER A 60 10.03 3.56 -2.38
C SER A 60 9.92 2.63 -1.16
N SER A 61 8.89 2.78 -0.31
CA SER A 61 8.58 1.87 0.80
C SER A 61 7.28 1.08 0.54
N PRO A 62 7.19 -0.18 0.99
CA PRO A 62 6.03 -1.04 0.71
C PRO A 62 4.70 -0.45 1.18
N LYS A 63 4.64 0.16 2.37
CA LYS A 63 3.40 0.66 2.96
C LYS A 63 2.66 1.64 2.04
N ILE A 64 3.34 2.71 1.64
CA ILE A 64 2.72 3.77 0.83
C ILE A 64 2.51 3.28 -0.59
N PHE A 65 3.46 2.51 -1.14
CA PHE A 65 3.38 1.98 -2.48
C PHE A 65 2.21 1.00 -2.66
N ASN A 66 2.04 0.05 -1.76
CA ASN A 66 0.95 -0.92 -1.83
C ASN A 66 -0.42 -0.22 -1.81
N TYR A 67 -0.59 0.75 -0.91
CA TYR A 67 -1.84 1.50 -0.84
C TYR A 67 -2.06 2.39 -2.07
N TRP A 68 -1.02 3.02 -2.58
CA TRP A 68 -1.09 3.81 -3.81
C TRP A 68 -1.45 2.93 -5.02
N SER A 69 -0.86 1.74 -5.15
CA SER A 69 -1.18 0.79 -6.22
C SER A 69 -2.63 0.31 -6.13
N PHE A 70 -3.12 0.05 -4.91
CA PHE A 70 -4.53 -0.27 -4.68
C PHE A 70 -5.46 0.87 -5.13
N ILE A 71 -5.15 2.12 -4.77
CA ILE A 71 -5.92 3.30 -5.21
C ILE A 71 -5.91 3.45 -6.73
N LEU A 72 -4.79 3.20 -7.40
CA LEU A 72 -4.71 3.20 -8.87
C LEU A 72 -5.67 2.18 -9.48
N GLY A 73 -5.71 0.96 -8.96
CA GLY A 73 -6.60 -0.08 -9.43
C GLY A 73 -8.07 0.25 -9.18
N GLN A 74 -8.42 0.69 -7.97
CA GLN A 74 -9.81 0.93 -7.57
C GLN A 74 -10.42 2.22 -8.15
N TYR A 75 -9.64 3.29 -8.25
CA TYR A 75 -10.14 4.63 -8.58
C TYR A 75 -9.45 5.26 -9.79
N GLY A 76 -8.29 4.76 -10.19
CA GLY A 76 -7.52 5.29 -11.31
C GLY A 76 -7.87 4.67 -12.67
N GLY A 77 -8.77 3.71 -12.70
CA GLY A 77 -9.16 2.99 -13.92
C GLY A 77 -8.04 2.11 -14.50
N VAL A 78 -7.04 1.77 -13.68
CA VAL A 78 -5.92 0.92 -14.07
C VAL A 78 -6.22 -0.53 -13.68
N GLN A 79 -6.26 -1.42 -14.65
CA GLN A 79 -6.43 -2.87 -14.38
C GLN A 79 -5.07 -3.53 -14.18
N LEU A 80 -4.54 -3.40 -12.96
CA LEU A 80 -3.26 -4.02 -12.62
C LEU A 80 -3.39 -5.54 -12.55
N LYS A 81 -2.49 -6.23 -13.22
CA LYS A 81 -2.25 -7.68 -13.03
C LYS A 81 -1.55 -7.92 -11.68
N ASN A 82 -1.63 -9.14 -11.17
CA ASN A 82 -0.99 -9.56 -9.92
C ASN A 82 -1.43 -8.73 -8.68
N LEU A 83 -2.71 -8.35 -8.61
CA LEU A 83 -3.28 -7.62 -7.46
C LEU A 83 -3.19 -8.41 -6.15
N ASP A 84 -3.23 -9.74 -6.22
CA ASP A 84 -3.03 -10.66 -5.09
C ASP A 84 -1.65 -10.51 -4.44
N GLN A 85 -0.68 -9.97 -5.19
CA GLN A 85 0.66 -9.70 -4.70
C GLN A 85 0.76 -8.38 -3.93
N ILE A 86 -0.30 -7.54 -3.95
CA ILE A 86 -0.35 -6.32 -3.12
C ILE A 86 -0.62 -6.73 -1.68
N GLY A 87 0.43 -6.80 -0.87
CA GLY A 87 0.33 -7.16 0.53
C GLY A 87 -0.38 -6.08 1.36
N ILE A 88 -1.08 -6.50 2.41
CA ILE A 88 -1.53 -5.58 3.45
C ILE A 88 -0.31 -4.86 4.06
N ALA A 89 -0.47 -3.62 4.50
CA ALA A 89 0.62 -2.83 5.07
C ALA A 89 0.47 -2.73 6.60
N PRO A 90 1.05 -3.65 7.39
CA PRO A 90 0.87 -3.68 8.82
C PRO A 90 1.39 -2.40 9.48
N ASP A 91 0.49 -1.67 10.12
CA ASP A 91 0.78 -0.64 11.10
C ASP A 91 0.20 -1.05 12.45
N THR A 92 0.21 -0.19 13.43
CA THR A 92 -0.33 -0.50 14.77
C THR A 92 -1.76 -1.01 14.71
N HIS A 93 -2.63 -0.38 13.90
CA HIS A 93 -4.03 -0.77 13.77
C HIS A 93 -4.20 -2.14 13.12
N ILE A 94 -3.51 -2.38 12.01
CA ILE A 94 -3.57 -3.67 11.31
C ILE A 94 -2.96 -4.78 12.17
N THR A 95 -1.87 -4.52 12.89
CA THR A 95 -1.28 -5.50 13.80
C THR A 95 -2.25 -5.88 14.92
N GLN A 96 -2.94 -4.91 15.51
CA GLN A 96 -3.97 -5.18 16.52
C GLN A 96 -5.14 -6.01 15.95
N CYS A 97 -5.63 -5.65 14.75
CA CYS A 97 -6.66 -6.44 14.08
C CYS A 97 -6.19 -7.88 13.82
N SER A 98 -4.93 -8.05 13.42
CA SER A 98 -4.37 -9.38 13.15
C SER A 98 -4.38 -10.29 14.38
N VAL A 99 -4.15 -9.72 15.56
CA VAL A 99 -4.26 -10.45 16.84
C VAL A 99 -5.71 -10.76 17.17
N VAL A 100 -6.61 -9.77 17.10
CA VAL A 100 -8.03 -9.94 17.43
C VAL A 100 -8.71 -10.98 16.54
N LEU A 101 -8.32 -11.03 15.27
CA LEU A 101 -8.85 -11.99 14.29
C LEU A 101 -8.13 -13.34 14.28
N GLY A 102 -7.12 -13.52 15.14
CA GLY A 102 -6.37 -14.79 15.22
C GLY A 102 -5.47 -15.10 14.03
N VAL A 103 -5.17 -14.09 13.18
CA VAL A 103 -4.22 -14.24 12.07
C VAL A 103 -2.80 -14.42 12.59
N ILE A 104 -2.49 -13.76 13.70
CA ILE A 104 -1.26 -13.91 14.48
C ILE A 104 -1.59 -13.94 15.97
N SER A 105 -0.73 -14.53 16.77
CA SER A 105 -0.80 -14.48 18.24
C SER A 105 -0.25 -13.15 18.77
N GLN A 106 -0.55 -12.83 20.04
CA GLN A 106 0.01 -11.66 20.73
C GLN A 106 1.56 -11.69 20.74
N LYS A 107 2.15 -12.87 20.95
CA LYS A 107 3.60 -13.06 20.93
C LYS A 107 4.20 -12.79 19.54
N GLU A 108 3.53 -13.25 18.48
CA GLU A 108 3.95 -13.00 17.10
C GLU A 108 3.86 -11.53 16.73
N ALA A 109 2.88 -10.77 17.26
CA ALA A 109 2.77 -9.33 17.03
C ALA A 109 3.99 -8.54 17.54
N GLU A 110 4.73 -9.07 18.53
CA GLU A 110 5.92 -8.45 19.10
C GLU A 110 7.21 -8.87 18.38
N THR A 111 7.21 -10.01 17.69
CA THR A 111 8.40 -10.63 17.14
C THR A 111 8.46 -10.65 15.62
N LEU A 112 7.32 -10.74 14.94
CA LEU A 112 7.27 -10.80 13.49
C LEU A 112 7.57 -9.44 12.84
N SER A 113 8.26 -9.48 11.74
CA SER A 113 8.39 -8.34 10.85
C SER A 113 7.05 -8.01 10.17
N LYS A 114 6.93 -6.80 9.65
CA LYS A 114 5.73 -6.39 8.89
C LYS A 114 5.50 -7.24 7.63
N GLU A 115 6.56 -7.72 7.01
CA GLU A 115 6.48 -8.61 5.87
C GLU A 115 5.89 -9.96 6.26
N GLU A 116 6.36 -10.55 7.35
CA GLU A 116 5.82 -11.83 7.86
C GLU A 116 4.35 -11.71 8.23
N ILE A 117 3.93 -10.61 8.89
CA ILE A 117 2.51 -10.36 9.18
C ILE A 117 1.70 -10.24 7.88
N SER A 118 2.24 -9.54 6.86
CA SER A 118 1.59 -9.44 5.55
C SER A 118 1.45 -10.81 4.87
N ASP A 119 2.44 -11.68 5.01
CA ASP A 119 2.39 -13.05 4.48
C ASP A 119 1.38 -13.93 5.22
N ARG A 120 1.22 -13.75 6.54
CA ARG A 120 0.13 -14.41 7.29
C ARG A 120 -1.24 -14.04 6.73
N TRP A 121 -1.48 -12.76 6.44
CA TRP A 121 -2.71 -12.31 5.79
C TRP A 121 -2.91 -12.93 4.42
N ARG A 122 -1.87 -12.95 3.57
CA ARG A 122 -1.93 -13.60 2.25
C ARG A 122 -2.32 -15.07 2.36
N ASN A 123 -1.73 -15.78 3.33
CA ASN A 123 -2.02 -17.19 3.55
C ASN A 123 -3.45 -17.41 4.08
N SER A 124 -3.92 -16.54 4.98
CA SER A 124 -5.29 -16.62 5.54
C SER A 124 -6.38 -16.34 4.52
N LEU A 125 -6.09 -15.51 3.50
CA LEU A 125 -7.02 -15.17 2.43
C LEU A 125 -6.87 -16.06 1.19
N LYS A 126 -5.95 -17.02 1.22
CA LYS A 126 -5.75 -17.93 0.08
C LYS A 126 -7.03 -18.70 -0.24
N GLY A 127 -7.44 -18.59 -1.49
CA GLY A 127 -8.68 -19.23 -1.97
C GLY A 127 -9.95 -18.39 -1.76
N SER A 128 -9.84 -17.20 -1.17
CA SER A 128 -10.91 -16.21 -1.19
C SER A 128 -10.78 -15.29 -2.40
N GLU A 129 -11.86 -14.57 -2.73
CA GLU A 129 -11.86 -13.54 -3.78
C GLU A 129 -11.29 -12.19 -3.28
N ILE A 130 -10.95 -12.11 -1.98
CA ILE A 130 -10.47 -10.88 -1.34
C ILE A 130 -8.95 -10.86 -1.36
N THR A 131 -8.38 -9.76 -1.86
CA THR A 131 -6.94 -9.55 -1.80
C THR A 131 -6.51 -8.97 -0.44
N PRO A 132 -5.26 -9.23 0.01
CA PRO A 132 -4.81 -8.72 1.32
C PRO A 132 -4.93 -7.20 1.48
N ILE A 133 -4.70 -6.44 0.42
CA ILE A 133 -4.77 -4.98 0.50
C ILE A 133 -6.20 -4.46 0.65
N GLU A 134 -7.21 -5.16 0.14
CA GLU A 134 -8.62 -4.80 0.29
C GLU A 134 -9.07 -4.86 1.75
N MET A 135 -8.45 -5.72 2.54
CA MET A 135 -8.70 -5.78 3.99
C MET A 135 -8.14 -4.58 4.76
N HIS A 136 -7.20 -3.83 4.18
CA HIS A 136 -6.53 -2.75 4.91
C HIS A 136 -7.49 -1.62 5.37
N PRO A 137 -8.31 -1.00 4.50
CA PRO A 137 -9.20 0.08 4.91
C PRO A 137 -10.21 -0.34 5.99
N PRO A 138 -11.00 -1.42 5.86
CA PRO A 138 -11.98 -1.79 6.86
C PRO A 138 -11.36 -2.15 8.21
N LEU A 139 -10.23 -2.87 8.22
CA LEU A 139 -9.53 -3.22 9.45
C LEU A 139 -8.97 -1.98 10.16
N TRP A 140 -8.39 -1.07 9.39
CA TRP A 140 -7.85 0.17 9.95
C TRP A 140 -8.94 1.03 10.60
N PHE A 141 -10.10 1.19 9.94
CA PHE A 141 -11.24 1.90 10.50
C PHE A 141 -11.83 1.20 11.72
N TRP A 142 -11.93 -0.13 11.70
CA TRP A 142 -12.43 -0.92 12.81
C TRP A 142 -11.56 -0.74 14.06
N SER A 143 -10.26 -0.92 13.96
CA SER A 143 -9.34 -0.70 15.08
C SER A 143 -9.33 0.75 15.55
N ARG A 144 -9.28 1.71 14.61
CA ARG A 144 -9.26 3.15 14.96
C ARG A 144 -10.50 3.58 15.76
N ASN A 145 -11.63 2.95 15.52
CA ASN A 145 -12.88 3.23 16.23
C ASN A 145 -13.06 2.31 17.46
N GLY A 146 -12.00 1.74 18.00
CA GLY A 146 -12.04 0.97 19.26
C GLY A 146 -12.76 -0.37 19.13
N PHE A 147 -12.75 -0.99 17.94
CA PHE A 147 -13.40 -2.30 17.72
C PHE A 147 -14.90 -2.28 18.03
N LEU A 148 -15.60 -1.24 17.58
CA LEU A 148 -17.03 -0.99 17.91
C LEU A 148 -17.96 -2.15 17.53
N TYR A 149 -17.60 -2.94 16.53
CA TYR A 149 -18.34 -4.14 16.14
C TYR A 149 -17.60 -5.36 16.69
N LYS A 150 -18.27 -6.08 17.60
CA LYS A 150 -17.81 -7.40 18.05
C LYS A 150 -18.13 -8.41 16.93
N LEU A 151 -17.13 -9.19 16.56
CA LEU A 151 -17.27 -10.31 15.62
C LEU A 151 -17.78 -11.53 16.39
#